data_e28112d0935967e17de9d25232b34ae7
#
_entry.id   e28112d0935967e17de9d25232b34ae7
#
_cell.length_a   1.000
_cell.length_b   1.000
_cell.length_c   1.000
_cell.angle_alpha   90.00
_cell.angle_beta   90.00
_cell.angle_gamma   90.00
#
_symmetry.space_group_name_H-M   'P 1'
#
loop_
_entity.id
_entity.type
_entity.pdbx_description
1 polymer ?
#
loop_
_entity_poly.entity_id
_entity_poly.type
_entity_poly.pdbx_seq_one_letter_code
_entity_poly.pdbx_strand_id
1 'polypeptide(L)'
;MHGKRAGLALLAAALTLLLSGCFVKTVDELYTLPRHSDEYDRLELAIDAVLSGQSAVYSAPVSGPNQQSVQLADLDGDGQEEAIAFLKAAGDRPLRACIFSRVDGDYHLTDVIEGDGTSFASVEYVQLTGQPGIELVIGRQLSTDVLQSLSAYSYSDGHVAELMNANYSEYRVVDLDGDGRKDIFLLRFEAEQPQGIAELYRWQAGQMER
;
A
#
# COMPACT_ATOMS: atom_id res chain seq x y z
N MET A 1 38.86 35.20 -51.58
CA MET A 1 39.09 34.79 -50.15
C MET A 1 38.02 35.31 -49.19
N HIS A 2 37.05 36.12 -49.58
CA HIS A 2 36.01 36.69 -48.69
C HIS A 2 34.86 35.75 -48.32
N GLY A 3 34.49 34.82 -49.20
CA GLY A 3 33.35 33.91 -48.96
C GLY A 3 33.55 32.87 -47.87
N LYS A 4 34.78 32.38 -47.63
CA LYS A 4 35.08 31.42 -46.58
C LYS A 4 35.02 32.01 -45.18
N ARG A 5 35.35 33.34 -45.05
CA ARG A 5 35.28 34.04 -43.76
C ARG A 5 33.86 34.39 -43.34
N ALA A 6 32.97 34.67 -44.31
CA ALA A 6 31.56 34.89 -44.08
C ALA A 6 30.83 33.60 -43.63
N GLY A 7 31.17 32.44 -44.24
CA GLY A 7 30.62 31.17 -43.81
C GLY A 7 31.02 30.73 -42.39
N LEU A 8 32.27 31.00 -42.01
CA LEU A 8 32.76 30.67 -40.67
C LEU A 8 32.11 31.57 -39.58
N ALA A 9 31.88 32.84 -39.90
CA ALA A 9 31.19 33.76 -38.99
C ALA A 9 29.70 33.39 -38.77
N LEU A 10 29.02 32.96 -39.83
CA LEU A 10 27.64 32.46 -39.75
C LEU A 10 27.54 31.15 -38.93
N LEU A 11 28.49 30.24 -39.10
CA LEU A 11 28.55 28.99 -38.34
C LEU A 11 28.80 29.23 -36.84
N ALA A 12 29.71 30.18 -36.52
CA ALA A 12 30.00 30.59 -35.15
C ALA A 12 28.78 31.25 -34.49
N ALA A 13 28.06 32.13 -35.20
CA ALA A 13 26.83 32.75 -34.72
C ALA A 13 25.69 31.74 -34.49
N ALA A 14 25.55 30.75 -35.36
CA ALA A 14 24.58 29.66 -35.19
C ALA A 14 24.93 28.78 -33.97
N LEU A 15 26.23 28.51 -33.76
CA LEU A 15 26.67 27.69 -32.62
C LEU A 15 26.47 28.39 -31.28
N THR A 16 26.64 29.72 -31.21
CA THR A 16 26.36 30.51 -30.00
C THR A 16 24.89 30.60 -29.68
N LEU A 17 24.01 30.61 -30.67
CA LEU A 17 22.55 30.54 -30.47
C LEU A 17 22.06 29.17 -29.96
N LEU A 18 22.76 28.08 -30.30
CA LEU A 18 22.44 26.73 -29.80
C LEU A 18 22.95 26.50 -28.36
N LEU A 19 23.91 27.25 -27.87
CA LEU A 19 24.49 27.16 -26.52
C LEU A 19 23.78 28.07 -25.50
N SER A 20 22.90 28.98 -25.92
CA SER A 20 22.16 29.87 -25.01
C SER A 20 20.89 29.23 -24.41
N GLY A 21 20.68 27.93 -24.57
CA GLY A 21 19.51 27.16 -24.05
C GLY A 21 19.61 26.71 -22.59
N CYS A 22 20.38 27.39 -21.73
CA CYS A 22 20.20 27.21 -20.29
C CYS A 22 18.94 27.98 -19.85
N PHE A 23 17.83 27.24 -19.77
CA PHE A 23 16.63 27.70 -19.07
C PHE A 23 17.01 27.84 -17.60
N VAL A 24 17.46 29.02 -17.20
CA VAL A 24 17.71 29.34 -15.80
C VAL A 24 16.31 29.46 -15.16
N LYS A 25 15.92 28.47 -14.39
CA LYS A 25 14.75 28.56 -13.51
C LYS A 25 14.93 29.80 -12.64
N THR A 26 13.96 30.66 -12.57
CA THR A 26 13.98 31.83 -11.72
C THR A 26 14.13 31.42 -10.26
N VAL A 27 14.75 32.23 -9.44
CA VAL A 27 14.95 31.98 -8.00
C VAL A 27 13.62 31.68 -7.32
N ASP A 28 12.52 32.31 -7.75
CA ASP A 28 11.17 32.07 -7.25
C ASP A 28 10.66 30.65 -7.59
N GLU A 29 11.04 30.07 -8.73
CA GLU A 29 10.69 28.67 -9.07
C GLU A 29 11.44 27.64 -8.22
N LEU A 30 12.63 27.99 -7.71
CA LEU A 30 13.42 27.12 -6.83
C LEU A 30 12.90 27.14 -5.38
N TYR A 31 12.16 28.16 -4.99
CA TYR A 31 11.55 28.30 -3.65
C TYR A 31 10.06 27.97 -3.61
N THR A 32 9.41 27.67 -4.74
CA THR A 32 8.05 27.11 -4.69
C THR A 32 8.13 25.73 -4.10
N LEU A 33 7.50 25.54 -2.95
CA LEU A 33 7.28 24.20 -2.39
C LEU A 33 6.67 23.31 -3.46
N PRO A 34 7.10 22.04 -3.58
CA PRO A 34 6.42 21.07 -4.45
C PRO A 34 4.92 21.13 -4.16
N ARG A 35 4.11 21.46 -5.15
CA ARG A 35 2.67 21.33 -5.01
C ARG A 35 2.37 19.83 -5.00
N HIS A 36 1.51 19.39 -4.09
CA HIS A 36 0.92 18.07 -4.18
C HIS A 36 0.26 17.95 -5.56
N SER A 37 0.26 16.76 -6.13
CA SER A 37 -0.50 16.55 -7.36
C SER A 37 -1.99 16.69 -7.05
N ASP A 38 -2.78 17.16 -8.01
CA ASP A 38 -4.23 17.24 -7.85
C ASP A 38 -4.86 15.89 -7.45
N GLU A 39 -4.17 14.80 -7.73
CA GLU A 39 -4.54 13.44 -7.34
C GLU A 39 -4.46 13.21 -5.83
N TYR A 40 -3.38 13.68 -5.19
CA TYR A 40 -3.24 13.61 -3.73
C TYR A 40 -4.29 14.45 -3.02
N ASP A 41 -4.60 15.63 -3.54
CA ASP A 41 -5.62 16.49 -2.95
C ASP A 41 -7.01 15.82 -3.01
N ARG A 42 -7.33 15.11 -4.10
CA ARG A 42 -8.58 14.35 -4.22
C ARG A 42 -8.63 13.15 -3.27
N LEU A 43 -7.53 12.42 -3.12
CA LEU A 43 -7.45 11.31 -2.15
C LEU A 43 -7.60 11.83 -0.72
N GLU A 44 -6.92 12.91 -0.37
CA GLU A 44 -7.02 13.54 0.95
C GLU A 44 -8.48 13.92 1.27
N LEU A 45 -9.18 14.56 0.33
CA LEU A 45 -10.60 14.88 0.49
C LEU A 45 -11.48 13.65 0.73
N ALA A 46 -11.24 12.55 0.01
CA ALA A 46 -11.99 11.30 0.19
C ALA A 46 -11.74 10.67 1.58
N ILE A 47 -10.48 10.66 2.04
CA ILE A 47 -10.13 10.14 3.36
C ILE A 47 -10.68 11.04 4.47
N ASP A 48 -10.59 12.37 4.35
CA ASP A 48 -11.11 13.33 5.32
C ASP A 48 -12.61 13.21 5.52
N ALA A 49 -13.37 12.88 4.48
CA ALA A 49 -14.78 12.60 4.59
C ALA A 49 -15.05 11.37 5.51
N VAL A 50 -14.24 10.32 5.42
CA VAL A 50 -14.33 9.14 6.28
C VAL A 50 -13.91 9.47 7.70
N LEU A 51 -12.78 10.16 7.89
CA LEU A 51 -12.28 10.58 9.21
C LEU A 51 -13.32 11.39 9.98
N SER A 52 -13.89 12.39 9.31
CA SER A 52 -14.90 13.29 9.91
C SER A 52 -16.20 12.57 10.21
N GLY A 53 -16.67 11.72 9.29
CA GLY A 53 -17.95 11.00 9.43
C GLY A 53 -17.92 9.92 10.51
N GLN A 54 -16.77 9.37 10.85
CA GLN A 54 -16.62 8.26 11.80
C GLN A 54 -15.85 8.62 13.06
N SER A 55 -15.45 9.87 13.25
CA SER A 55 -14.56 10.31 14.34
C SER A 55 -13.31 9.42 14.46
N ALA A 56 -12.75 9.05 13.30
CA ALA A 56 -11.59 8.19 13.21
C ALA A 56 -10.30 9.00 13.18
N VAL A 57 -9.19 8.34 13.49
CA VAL A 57 -7.83 8.89 13.40
C VAL A 57 -6.94 7.93 12.62
N TYR A 58 -5.86 8.45 12.02
CA TYR A 58 -4.87 7.60 11.37
C TYR A 58 -4.22 6.64 12.37
N SER A 59 -4.00 5.40 11.95
CA SER A 59 -3.39 4.33 12.74
C SER A 59 -2.42 3.53 11.89
N ALA A 60 -1.22 4.05 11.72
CA ALA A 60 -0.17 3.37 10.94
C ALA A 60 0.22 2.01 11.54
N PRO A 61 0.60 1.01 10.71
CA PRO A 61 1.18 -0.23 11.19
C PRO A 61 2.48 0.01 11.95
N VAL A 62 2.70 -0.73 13.05
CA VAL A 62 3.83 -0.49 13.96
C VAL A 62 5.10 -1.20 13.53
N SER A 63 5.01 -2.19 12.64
CA SER A 63 6.15 -2.97 12.13
C SER A 63 5.95 -3.43 10.69
N GLY A 64 6.95 -4.15 10.16
CA GLY A 64 6.91 -4.67 8.78
C GLY A 64 7.39 -3.65 7.74
N PRO A 65 7.27 -3.98 6.45
CA PRO A 65 7.77 -3.14 5.36
C PRO A 65 6.89 -1.90 5.09
N ASN A 66 5.60 -1.95 5.40
CA ASN A 66 4.61 -0.93 5.05
C ASN A 66 4.07 -0.27 6.32
N GLN A 67 4.68 0.86 6.72
CA GLN A 67 4.38 1.55 7.99
C GLN A 67 3.68 2.90 7.80
N GLN A 68 3.26 3.26 6.60
CA GLN A 68 2.47 4.46 6.35
C GLN A 68 1.00 4.22 6.68
N SER A 69 0.31 5.25 7.15
CA SER A 69 -1.14 5.18 7.40
C SER A 69 -1.98 5.22 6.13
N VAL A 70 -1.41 5.69 5.01
CA VAL A 70 -2.01 5.62 3.68
C VAL A 70 -1.00 4.95 2.76
N GLN A 71 -1.43 3.92 2.04
CA GLN A 71 -0.60 3.09 1.18
C GLN A 71 -1.29 2.94 -0.17
N LEU A 72 -0.52 2.73 -1.23
CA LEU A 72 -1.02 2.51 -2.59
C LEU A 72 -0.59 1.11 -3.04
N ALA A 73 -1.50 0.36 -3.64
CA ALA A 73 -1.24 -0.97 -4.16
C ALA A 73 -2.30 -1.35 -5.21
N ASP A 74 -1.88 -1.98 -6.30
CA ASP A 74 -2.78 -2.54 -7.32
C ASP A 74 -3.35 -3.87 -6.80
N LEU A 75 -4.49 -3.78 -6.08
CA LEU A 75 -5.07 -4.93 -5.38
C LEU A 75 -5.82 -5.89 -6.32
N ASP A 76 -6.40 -5.40 -7.40
CA ASP A 76 -7.18 -6.23 -8.34
C ASP A 76 -6.47 -6.52 -9.67
N GLY A 77 -5.30 -5.91 -9.90
CA GLY A 77 -4.47 -6.17 -11.07
C GLY A 77 -4.96 -5.48 -12.34
N ASP A 78 -5.71 -4.39 -12.22
CA ASP A 78 -6.20 -3.60 -13.35
C ASP A 78 -5.16 -2.57 -13.86
N GLY A 79 -4.04 -2.41 -13.13
CA GLY A 79 -2.94 -1.49 -13.43
C GLY A 79 -3.16 -0.10 -12.84
N GLN A 80 -4.19 0.12 -12.04
CA GLN A 80 -4.38 1.30 -11.20
C GLN A 80 -4.22 0.90 -9.73
N GLU A 81 -3.59 1.77 -8.94
CA GLU A 81 -3.42 1.49 -7.51
C GLU A 81 -4.64 1.94 -6.73
N GLU A 82 -5.14 1.06 -5.85
CA GLU A 82 -6.05 1.43 -4.77
C GLU A 82 -5.29 2.16 -3.68
N ALA A 83 -5.96 3.09 -3.02
CA ALA A 83 -5.45 3.70 -1.80
C ALA A 83 -6.06 3.00 -0.57
N ILE A 84 -5.21 2.56 0.33
CA ILE A 84 -5.61 1.90 1.57
C ILE A 84 -5.27 2.81 2.75
N ALA A 85 -6.29 3.33 3.46
CA ALA A 85 -6.11 4.15 4.64
C ALA A 85 -6.35 3.31 5.92
N PHE A 86 -5.31 3.21 6.75
CA PHE A 86 -5.36 2.54 8.05
C PHE A 86 -5.79 3.52 9.12
N LEU A 87 -6.97 3.28 9.68
CA LEU A 87 -7.66 4.16 10.61
C LEU A 87 -8.02 3.42 11.90
N LYS A 88 -8.21 4.21 12.96
CA LYS A 88 -8.77 3.74 14.21
C LYS A 88 -9.96 4.61 14.60
N ALA A 89 -11.10 3.99 14.86
CA ALA A 89 -12.33 4.63 15.28
C ALA A 89 -12.77 4.12 16.66
N ALA A 90 -13.82 4.72 17.21
CA ALA A 90 -14.48 4.19 18.41
C ALA A 90 -15.35 2.97 18.04
N GLY A 91 -15.58 2.06 18.99
CA GLY A 91 -16.47 0.90 18.83
C GLY A 91 -15.78 -0.43 19.08
N ASP A 92 -16.52 -1.51 18.87
CA ASP A 92 -16.08 -2.88 19.17
C ASP A 92 -15.02 -3.36 18.14
N ARG A 93 -15.10 -2.90 16.88
CA ARG A 93 -14.13 -3.18 15.81
C ARG A 93 -13.43 -1.88 15.41
N PRO A 94 -12.47 -1.40 16.22
CA PRO A 94 -11.93 -0.06 16.06
C PRO A 94 -10.96 0.07 14.89
N LEU A 95 -10.29 -1.01 14.46
CA LEU A 95 -9.31 -0.96 13.39
C LEU A 95 -9.99 -1.08 12.04
N ARG A 96 -9.74 -0.11 11.15
CA ARG A 96 -10.35 -0.05 9.82
C ARG A 96 -9.29 0.17 8.76
N ALA A 97 -9.23 -0.73 7.78
CA ALA A 97 -8.52 -0.49 6.54
C ALA A 97 -9.56 -0.11 5.48
N CYS A 98 -9.60 1.17 5.14
CA CYS A 98 -10.53 1.74 4.18
C CYS A 98 -9.88 1.70 2.80
N ILE A 99 -10.52 1.06 1.83
CA ILE A 99 -10.02 0.91 0.46
C ILE A 99 -10.75 1.90 -0.44
N PHE A 100 -9.98 2.67 -1.18
CA PHE A 100 -10.47 3.67 -2.12
C PHE A 100 -9.98 3.32 -3.52
N SER A 101 -10.90 3.13 -4.44
CA SER A 101 -10.59 2.97 -5.86
C SER A 101 -10.86 4.24 -6.63
N ARG A 102 -10.20 4.40 -7.75
CA ARG A 102 -10.31 5.59 -8.60
C ARG A 102 -11.35 5.36 -9.69
N VAL A 103 -12.39 6.20 -9.70
CA VAL A 103 -13.44 6.20 -10.72
C VAL A 103 -13.55 7.61 -11.31
N ASP A 104 -13.42 7.73 -12.63
CA ASP A 104 -13.48 9.01 -13.36
C ASP A 104 -12.47 10.07 -12.84
N GLY A 105 -11.37 9.62 -12.26
CA GLY A 105 -10.30 10.46 -11.73
C GLY A 105 -10.44 10.86 -10.26
N ASP A 106 -11.54 10.54 -9.60
CA ASP A 106 -11.77 10.77 -8.18
C ASP A 106 -11.69 9.49 -7.36
N TYR A 107 -11.27 9.59 -6.10
CA TYR A 107 -11.22 8.46 -5.18
C TYR A 107 -12.54 8.27 -4.45
N HIS A 108 -13.04 7.04 -4.46
CA HIS A 108 -14.26 6.63 -3.79
C HIS A 108 -13.98 5.49 -2.83
N LEU A 109 -14.53 5.57 -1.62
CA LEU A 109 -14.50 4.45 -0.68
C LEU A 109 -15.31 3.29 -1.27
N THR A 110 -14.64 2.17 -1.57
CA THR A 110 -15.26 0.99 -2.17
C THR A 110 -15.55 -0.09 -1.13
N ASP A 111 -14.63 -0.30 -0.18
CA ASP A 111 -14.85 -1.27 0.89
C ASP A 111 -14.07 -0.92 2.17
N VAL A 112 -14.43 -1.56 3.29
CA VAL A 112 -13.81 -1.36 4.60
C VAL A 112 -13.58 -2.71 5.28
N ILE A 113 -12.32 -3.00 5.59
CA ILE A 113 -11.95 -4.13 6.44
C ILE A 113 -11.99 -3.65 7.90
N GLU A 114 -12.98 -4.11 8.64
CA GLU A 114 -13.06 -3.84 10.08
C GLU A 114 -12.43 -4.98 10.87
N GLY A 115 -11.75 -4.63 11.97
CA GLY A 115 -11.07 -5.61 12.83
C GLY A 115 -11.00 -5.19 14.28
N ASP A 116 -10.95 -6.21 15.11
CA ASP A 116 -10.70 -6.07 16.54
C ASP A 116 -9.22 -5.71 16.77
N GLY A 117 -8.92 -5.19 17.94
CA GLY A 117 -7.55 -4.97 18.37
C GLY A 117 -7.23 -3.55 18.79
N THR A 118 -5.99 -3.36 19.19
CA THR A 118 -5.48 -2.09 19.72
C THR A 118 -4.68 -1.30 18.67
N SER A 119 -4.03 -2.00 17.74
CA SER A 119 -3.23 -1.44 16.66
C SER A 119 -3.04 -2.43 15.50
N PHE A 120 -2.73 -1.91 14.33
CA PHE A 120 -2.17 -2.71 13.24
C PHE A 120 -0.72 -3.07 13.59
N ALA A 121 -0.42 -4.37 13.65
CA ALA A 121 0.93 -4.85 13.93
C ALA A 121 1.82 -4.78 12.69
N SER A 122 1.31 -5.24 11.56
CA SER A 122 2.03 -5.26 10.27
C SER A 122 1.06 -5.25 9.10
N VAL A 123 1.55 -4.81 7.95
CA VAL A 123 0.84 -4.89 6.66
C VAL A 123 1.82 -5.33 5.59
N GLU A 124 1.42 -6.32 4.78
CA GLU A 124 2.17 -6.81 3.64
C GLU A 124 1.24 -6.98 2.43
N TYR A 125 1.79 -6.71 1.25
CA TYR A 125 1.15 -6.93 -0.05
C TYR A 125 1.90 -8.04 -0.76
N VAL A 126 1.22 -9.14 -1.04
CA VAL A 126 1.87 -10.37 -1.49
C VAL A 126 1.00 -11.14 -2.48
N GLN A 127 1.61 -11.93 -3.35
CA GLN A 127 0.90 -12.81 -4.25
C GLN A 127 0.67 -14.17 -3.57
N LEU A 128 -0.57 -14.42 -3.12
CA LEU A 128 -0.97 -15.69 -2.48
C LEU A 128 -1.74 -16.59 -3.45
N THR A 129 -2.66 -16.01 -4.23
CA THR A 129 -3.65 -16.80 -4.99
C THR A 129 -3.20 -17.12 -6.41
N GLY A 130 -2.27 -16.35 -6.98
CA GLY A 130 -1.90 -16.41 -8.40
C GLY A 130 -2.93 -15.76 -9.33
N GLN A 131 -3.94 -15.10 -8.78
CA GLN A 131 -4.88 -14.26 -9.53
C GLN A 131 -4.22 -12.90 -9.87
N PRO A 132 -4.77 -12.13 -10.83
CA PRO A 132 -4.34 -10.74 -11.02
C PRO A 132 -4.43 -9.93 -9.72
N GLY A 133 -3.53 -8.96 -9.54
CA GLY A 133 -3.43 -8.14 -8.34
C GLY A 133 -2.57 -8.79 -7.25
N ILE A 134 -2.66 -8.25 -6.05
CA ILE A 134 -1.93 -8.71 -4.87
C ILE A 134 -2.84 -8.76 -3.66
N GLU A 135 -2.62 -9.74 -2.80
CA GLU A 135 -3.40 -9.89 -1.57
C GLU A 135 -2.82 -9.05 -0.44
N LEU A 136 -3.73 -8.56 0.39
CA LEU A 136 -3.45 -7.74 1.56
C LEU A 136 -3.40 -8.62 2.81
N VAL A 137 -2.24 -8.70 3.47
CA VAL A 137 -2.04 -9.42 4.73
C VAL A 137 -1.92 -8.42 5.87
N ILE A 138 -2.81 -8.52 6.85
CA ILE A 138 -2.90 -7.60 7.99
C ILE A 138 -2.67 -8.35 9.29
N GLY A 139 -1.60 -7.99 10.01
CA GLY A 139 -1.38 -8.38 11.40
C GLY A 139 -2.01 -7.36 12.35
N ARG A 140 -2.72 -7.82 13.39
CA ARG A 140 -3.36 -6.98 14.41
C ARG A 140 -2.91 -7.39 15.80
N GLN A 141 -2.65 -6.42 16.66
CA GLN A 141 -2.45 -6.62 18.10
C GLN A 141 -3.83 -6.64 18.78
N LEU A 142 -4.24 -7.78 19.30
CA LEU A 142 -5.58 -7.94 19.91
C LEU A 142 -5.61 -7.44 21.37
N SER A 143 -4.53 -7.66 22.12
CA SER A 143 -4.40 -7.21 23.51
C SER A 143 -2.96 -6.86 23.85
N THR A 144 -2.75 -6.28 25.05
CA THR A 144 -1.41 -6.00 25.58
C THR A 144 -0.62 -7.28 25.92
N ASP A 145 -1.31 -8.42 26.05
CA ASP A 145 -0.74 -9.70 26.50
C ASP A 145 -0.47 -10.67 25.33
N VAL A 146 0.21 -10.19 24.28
CA VAL A 146 0.85 -11.04 23.25
C VAL A 146 -0.09 -11.71 22.23
N LEU A 147 -1.41 -11.57 22.35
CA LEU A 147 -2.29 -12.16 21.34
C LEU A 147 -2.33 -11.29 20.07
N GLN A 148 -1.89 -11.86 18.97
CA GLN A 148 -1.96 -11.24 17.63
C GLN A 148 -2.80 -12.09 16.69
N SER A 149 -3.49 -11.45 15.76
CA SER A 149 -4.20 -12.12 14.65
C SER A 149 -3.63 -11.68 13.31
N LEU A 150 -3.54 -12.63 12.38
CA LEU A 150 -3.19 -12.40 10.99
C LEU A 150 -4.39 -12.73 10.13
N SER A 151 -4.76 -11.82 9.25
CA SER A 151 -5.78 -12.08 8.22
C SER A 151 -5.20 -11.77 6.86
N ALA A 152 -5.58 -12.56 5.86
CA ALA A 152 -5.29 -12.29 4.46
C ALA A 152 -6.58 -12.01 3.70
N TYR A 153 -6.53 -11.08 2.76
CA TYR A 153 -7.66 -10.61 1.98
C TYR A 153 -7.30 -10.51 0.51
N SER A 154 -8.22 -10.91 -0.36
CA SER A 154 -8.22 -10.53 -1.77
C SER A 154 -9.19 -9.37 -2.00
N TYR A 155 -8.99 -8.66 -3.09
CA TYR A 155 -9.86 -7.57 -3.54
C TYR A 155 -10.19 -7.76 -5.01
N SER A 156 -11.47 -7.66 -5.36
CA SER A 156 -11.92 -7.71 -6.74
C SER A 156 -13.29 -7.06 -6.88
N ASP A 157 -13.55 -6.41 -8.01
CA ASP A 157 -14.84 -5.77 -8.32
C ASP A 157 -15.31 -4.79 -7.21
N GLY A 158 -14.38 -4.11 -6.55
CA GLY A 158 -14.68 -3.16 -5.47
C GLY A 158 -14.97 -3.81 -4.11
N HIS A 159 -14.75 -5.12 -3.94
CA HIS A 159 -15.08 -5.87 -2.73
C HIS A 159 -13.90 -6.68 -2.19
N VAL A 160 -13.80 -6.71 -0.87
CA VAL A 160 -12.84 -7.51 -0.12
C VAL A 160 -13.43 -8.88 0.22
N ALA A 161 -12.62 -9.92 0.04
CA ALA A 161 -12.93 -11.26 0.56
C ALA A 161 -11.84 -11.71 1.53
N GLU A 162 -12.21 -12.14 2.74
CA GLU A 162 -11.27 -12.72 3.69
C GLU A 162 -10.89 -14.14 3.23
N LEU A 163 -9.60 -14.37 3.04
CA LEU A 163 -9.05 -15.66 2.63
C LEU A 163 -8.70 -16.55 3.82
N MET A 164 -8.18 -15.94 4.89
CA MET A 164 -7.87 -16.62 6.13
C MET A 164 -7.83 -15.64 7.31
N ASN A 165 -8.04 -16.21 8.51
CA ASN A 165 -7.79 -15.54 9.78
C ASN A 165 -7.24 -16.55 10.78
N ALA A 166 -6.14 -16.22 11.47
CA ALA A 166 -5.56 -17.08 12.50
C ALA A 166 -4.79 -16.26 13.54
N ASN A 167 -4.75 -16.75 14.77
CA ASN A 167 -3.90 -16.19 15.81
C ASN A 167 -2.45 -16.67 15.62
N TYR A 168 -1.49 -15.79 15.92
CA TYR A 168 -0.08 -16.11 15.79
C TYR A 168 0.77 -15.46 16.90
N SER A 169 1.96 -16.01 17.10
CA SER A 169 3.04 -15.38 17.87
C SER A 169 4.13 -14.89 16.94
N GLU A 170 4.42 -15.63 15.87
CA GLU A 170 5.35 -15.29 14.79
C GLU A 170 4.77 -15.75 13.47
N TYR A 171 5.07 -15.04 12.38
CA TYR A 171 4.71 -15.47 11.04
C TYR A 171 5.80 -15.17 10.03
N ARG A 172 5.75 -15.88 8.90
CA ARG A 172 6.55 -15.60 7.71
C ARG A 172 5.69 -15.79 6.47
N VAL A 173 5.87 -14.88 5.51
CA VAL A 173 5.29 -14.99 4.18
C VAL A 173 6.42 -15.33 3.22
N VAL A 174 6.39 -16.53 2.64
CA VAL A 174 7.48 -17.09 1.85
C VAL A 174 6.97 -18.09 0.83
N ASP A 175 7.60 -18.17 -0.32
CA ASP A 175 7.35 -19.21 -1.31
C ASP A 175 8.17 -20.46 -0.90
N LEU A 176 7.49 -21.46 -0.34
CA LEU A 176 8.16 -22.65 0.21
C LEU A 176 8.38 -23.76 -0.84
N ASP A 177 7.54 -23.82 -1.86
CA ASP A 177 7.63 -24.88 -2.89
C ASP A 177 8.13 -24.39 -4.25
N GLY A 178 8.34 -23.08 -4.40
CA GLY A 178 8.92 -22.47 -5.61
C GLY A 178 7.91 -22.31 -6.76
N ASP A 179 6.61 -22.28 -6.46
CA ASP A 179 5.56 -22.13 -7.46
C ASP A 179 5.28 -20.65 -7.85
N GLY A 180 5.98 -19.72 -7.21
CA GLY A 180 5.88 -18.28 -7.44
C GLY A 180 4.81 -17.59 -6.59
N ARG A 181 3.98 -18.33 -5.87
CA ARG A 181 3.03 -17.81 -4.90
C ARG A 181 3.63 -17.86 -3.49
N LYS A 182 3.15 -17.01 -2.62
CA LYS A 182 3.59 -17.02 -1.23
C LYS A 182 2.69 -17.90 -0.39
N ASP A 183 3.33 -18.62 0.53
CA ASP A 183 2.70 -19.34 1.61
C ASP A 183 2.76 -18.51 2.89
N ILE A 184 1.83 -18.72 3.81
CA ILE A 184 1.84 -18.11 5.14
C ILE A 184 2.17 -19.19 6.17
N PHE A 185 3.34 -19.08 6.79
CA PHE A 185 3.78 -19.94 7.87
C PHE A 185 3.57 -19.22 9.20
N LEU A 186 2.81 -19.85 10.11
CA LEU A 186 2.51 -19.34 11.44
C LEU A 186 3.15 -20.19 12.52
N LEU A 187 3.64 -19.53 13.57
CA LEU A 187 3.97 -20.14 14.85
C LEU A 187 3.09 -19.54 15.93
N ARG A 188 2.49 -20.41 16.74
CA ARG A 188 1.68 -20.01 17.89
C ARG A 188 2.22 -20.70 19.15
N PHE A 189 2.51 -19.90 20.17
CA PHE A 189 2.87 -20.38 21.49
C PHE A 189 1.68 -20.19 22.42
N GLU A 190 1.26 -21.26 23.09
CA GLU A 190 0.21 -21.23 24.10
C GLU A 190 0.85 -21.11 25.49
N ALA A 191 0.36 -20.17 26.30
CA ALA A 191 0.97 -19.85 27.58
C ALA A 191 1.04 -21.05 28.58
N GLU A 192 0.12 -22.00 28.44
CA GLU A 192 0.01 -23.18 29.31
C GLU A 192 0.71 -24.43 28.76
N GLN A 193 1.23 -24.37 27.52
CA GLN A 193 1.87 -25.51 26.87
C GLN A 193 3.29 -25.13 26.43
N PRO A 194 4.31 -25.94 26.80
CA PRO A 194 5.70 -25.66 26.38
C PRO A 194 5.96 -25.96 24.89
N GLN A 195 4.94 -26.29 24.13
CA GLN A 195 5.04 -26.67 22.73
C GLN A 195 4.43 -25.57 21.84
N GLY A 196 5.20 -25.16 20.84
CA GLY A 196 4.71 -24.31 19.76
C GLY A 196 3.90 -25.14 18.75
N ILE A 197 2.85 -24.53 18.21
CA ILE A 197 2.08 -25.07 17.10
C ILE A 197 2.53 -24.35 15.84
N ALA A 198 2.97 -25.13 14.83
CA ALA A 198 3.32 -24.63 13.52
C ALA A 198 2.20 -24.93 12.52
N GLU A 199 1.77 -23.94 11.78
CA GLU A 199 0.71 -24.05 10.77
C GLU A 199 1.21 -23.44 9.46
N LEU A 200 0.87 -24.09 8.34
CA LEU A 200 1.19 -23.64 7.01
C LEU A 200 -0.10 -23.44 6.22
N TYR A 201 -0.32 -22.24 5.73
CA TYR A 201 -1.46 -21.88 4.90
C TYR A 201 -1.01 -21.69 3.46
N ARG A 202 -1.69 -22.37 2.53
CA ARG A 202 -1.44 -22.35 1.09
C ARG A 202 -2.71 -22.14 0.30
N TRP A 203 -2.57 -21.52 -0.84
CA TRP A 203 -3.68 -21.43 -1.80
C TRP A 203 -3.78 -22.73 -2.62
N GLN A 204 -4.83 -23.49 -2.40
CA GLN A 204 -5.11 -24.72 -3.12
C GLN A 204 -6.60 -24.82 -3.46
N ALA A 205 -6.91 -25.34 -4.65
CA ALA A 205 -8.30 -25.58 -5.09
C ALA A 205 -9.24 -24.37 -4.94
N GLY A 206 -8.72 -23.13 -5.02
CA GLY A 206 -9.50 -21.91 -4.95
C GLY A 206 -9.78 -21.39 -3.52
N GLN A 207 -9.03 -21.87 -2.53
CA GLN A 207 -9.14 -21.42 -1.13
C GLN A 207 -7.79 -21.52 -0.41
N MET A 208 -7.68 -20.81 0.72
CA MET A 208 -6.54 -21.00 1.63
C MET A 208 -6.77 -22.24 2.48
N GLU A 209 -5.88 -23.23 2.33
CA GLU A 209 -5.86 -24.46 3.10
C GLU A 209 -4.71 -24.46 4.12
N ARG A 210 -4.98 -25.04 5.29
CA ARG A 210 -4.00 -25.20 6.37
C ARG A 210 -3.34 -26.57 6.27
#